data_3f78c9deba8597cac12268b9d36865e0
#
_entry.id   3f78c9deba8597cac12268b9d36865e0
#
_cell.length_a   1.000
_cell.length_b   1.000
_cell.length_c   1.000
_cell.angle_alpha   90.00
_cell.angle_beta   90.00
_cell.angle_gamma   90.00
#
_symmetry.space_group_name_H-M   'P 1'
#
loop_
_entity.id
_entity.type
_entity.pdbx_description
1 polymer ?
#
loop_
_entity_poly.entity_id
_entity_poly.type
_entity_poly.pdbx_seq_one_letter_code
_entity_poly.pdbx_strand_id
1 'polypeptide(L)'
;VGTYTLNGTLQAVGASKKLGLGIQFLGFAASNVVELKGIVEGVTSNSTPLGFEANQSNPVIIICNDAHRFIGNSENDRSYVNTLANNSNNKNGAKFEISIEFRKGAVQPKDLNINQLDVFIISKEASSKIKRTEIHVAGYAPTDLGNTKLFGQGNDKSSAEAKCYYLSSENLAWGIVIPTEFAWPLEYKNIKNVYTNFVSWVTSGGKEYKDWYTVHNGQVFKE
;
A
#
# COMPACT_ATOMS: atom_id res chain seq x y z
N VAL A 1 24.92 0.19 -6.79
CA VAL A 1 24.36 0.43 -5.46
C VAL A 1 24.69 -0.77 -4.61
N GLY A 2 25.20 -0.60 -3.40
CA GLY A 2 25.46 -1.67 -2.45
C GLY A 2 24.23 -2.00 -1.63
N THR A 3 23.80 -1.07 -0.78
CA THR A 3 22.66 -1.26 0.12
C THR A 3 21.60 -0.20 -0.14
N TYR A 4 20.35 -0.60 -0.10
CA TYR A 4 19.17 0.26 -0.12
C TYR A 4 18.38 0.04 1.16
N THR A 5 18.08 1.12 1.87
CA THR A 5 17.27 1.06 3.09
C THR A 5 15.96 1.80 2.86
N LEU A 6 14.86 1.11 3.11
CA LEU A 6 13.50 1.65 3.08
C LEU A 6 12.96 1.70 4.51
N ASN A 7 12.61 2.90 4.96
CA ASN A 7 11.95 3.14 6.24
C ASN A 7 10.50 3.56 5.98
N GLY A 8 9.59 3.00 6.75
CA GLY A 8 8.18 3.33 6.66
C GLY A 8 7.49 3.31 8.01
N THR A 9 6.30 3.89 8.06
CA THR A 9 5.46 3.90 9.24
C THR A 9 4.01 3.68 8.84
N LEU A 10 3.36 2.67 9.41
CA LEU A 10 1.91 2.51 9.33
C LEU A 10 1.28 3.46 10.35
N GLN A 11 0.69 4.56 9.88
CA GLN A 11 0.17 5.64 10.73
C GLN A 11 -1.26 5.42 11.20
N ALA A 12 -2.11 4.77 10.37
CA ALA A 12 -3.53 4.63 10.68
C ALA A 12 -4.13 3.36 10.09
N VAL A 13 -5.18 2.85 10.72
CA VAL A 13 -5.98 1.73 10.21
C VAL A 13 -7.47 2.07 10.38
N GLY A 14 -8.13 2.37 9.25
CA GLY A 14 -9.54 2.76 9.19
C GLY A 14 -10.52 1.64 8.80
N ALA A 15 -10.07 0.39 8.73
CA ALA A 15 -10.94 -0.74 8.39
C ALA A 15 -11.22 -1.60 9.62
N SER A 16 -12.40 -2.19 9.69
CA SER A 16 -12.82 -3.11 10.78
C SER A 16 -12.55 -4.59 10.48
N LYS A 17 -11.70 -4.89 9.49
CA LYS A 17 -11.33 -6.25 9.11
C LYS A 17 -9.81 -6.42 9.10
N LYS A 18 -9.36 -7.66 9.14
CA LYS A 18 -7.95 -7.99 8.99
C LYS A 18 -7.44 -7.53 7.62
N LEU A 19 -6.40 -6.72 7.61
CA LEU A 19 -5.70 -6.24 6.43
C LEU A 19 -4.22 -6.57 6.56
N GLY A 20 -3.62 -7.05 5.49
CA GLY A 20 -2.16 -7.14 5.36
C GLY A 20 -1.60 -5.93 4.59
N LEU A 21 -0.30 -5.72 4.71
CA LEU A 21 0.45 -4.70 3.99
C LEU A 21 1.65 -5.34 3.30
N GLY A 22 1.82 -5.09 2.01
CA GLY A 22 2.94 -5.57 1.23
C GLY A 22 3.58 -4.48 0.38
N ILE A 23 4.80 -4.76 -0.08
CA ILE A 23 5.54 -3.93 -1.03
C ILE A 23 6.04 -4.82 -2.16
N GLN A 24 5.77 -4.43 -3.40
CA GLN A 24 6.32 -5.00 -4.61
C GLN A 24 7.38 -4.07 -5.18
N PHE A 25 8.53 -4.61 -5.54
CA PHE A 25 9.64 -3.87 -6.13
C PHE A 25 9.70 -4.15 -7.64
N LEU A 26 9.59 -3.11 -8.45
CA LEU A 26 9.54 -3.23 -9.91
C LEU A 26 10.89 -2.94 -10.59
N GLY A 27 11.84 -2.35 -9.87
CA GLY A 27 13.09 -1.87 -10.43
C GLY A 27 14.24 -2.87 -10.44
N PHE A 28 14.08 -4.05 -9.82
CA PHE A 28 15.11 -5.07 -9.78
C PHE A 28 14.54 -6.48 -9.64
N ALA A 29 15.34 -7.48 -9.98
CA ALA A 29 14.99 -8.88 -9.77
C ALA A 29 15.52 -9.40 -8.42
N ALA A 30 14.83 -10.38 -7.82
CA ALA A 30 15.29 -11.01 -6.57
C ALA A 30 16.71 -11.61 -6.69
N SER A 31 17.10 -12.07 -7.88
CA SER A 31 18.45 -12.59 -8.16
C SER A 31 19.56 -11.53 -8.05
N ASN A 32 19.23 -10.25 -8.05
CA ASN A 32 20.18 -9.17 -7.83
C ASN A 32 20.52 -8.97 -6.35
N VAL A 33 19.75 -9.57 -5.44
CA VAL A 33 19.86 -9.39 -3.99
C VAL A 33 20.81 -10.44 -3.40
N VAL A 34 21.67 -9.99 -2.50
CA VAL A 34 22.56 -10.84 -1.71
C VAL A 34 21.95 -11.12 -0.34
N GLU A 35 21.42 -10.08 0.29
CA GLU A 35 20.86 -10.17 1.62
C GLU A 35 19.63 -9.23 1.76
N LEU A 36 18.66 -9.70 2.53
CA LEU A 36 17.49 -8.94 2.93
C LEU A 36 17.39 -9.00 4.46
N LYS A 37 17.35 -7.82 5.08
CA LYS A 37 17.13 -7.67 6.53
C LYS A 37 15.96 -6.71 6.76
N GLY A 38 15.29 -6.84 7.90
CA GLY A 38 14.27 -5.86 8.25
C GLY A 38 13.49 -6.17 9.50
N ILE A 39 12.84 -5.12 10.03
CA ILE A 39 11.87 -5.19 11.10
C ILE A 39 10.49 -5.23 10.44
N VAL A 40 10.05 -6.43 10.12
CA VAL A 40 8.72 -6.70 9.54
C VAL A 40 8.08 -7.84 10.30
N GLU A 41 6.77 -7.79 10.47
CA GLU A 41 5.99 -8.86 11.12
C GLU A 41 5.37 -9.84 10.10
N GLY A 42 5.42 -9.51 8.83
CA GLY A 42 4.86 -10.33 7.77
C GLY A 42 5.71 -11.55 7.53
N VAL A 43 5.38 -12.66 8.17
CA VAL A 43 5.96 -13.97 7.84
C VAL A 43 5.03 -14.65 6.87
N THR A 44 5.53 -14.94 5.68
CA THR A 44 4.82 -15.84 4.78
C THR A 44 5.37 -17.25 4.98
N SER A 45 4.50 -18.24 5.15
CA SER A 45 4.88 -19.64 5.11
C SER A 45 5.52 -20.04 3.76
N ASN A 46 5.48 -19.17 2.77
CA ASN A 46 5.97 -19.33 1.42
C ASN A 46 7.06 -18.30 1.08
N SER A 47 7.94 -17.98 2.01
CA SER A 47 9.08 -17.10 1.74
C SER A 47 10.21 -17.87 1.02
N THR A 48 10.91 -17.17 0.13
CA THR A 48 12.18 -17.63 -0.40
C THR A 48 13.26 -17.62 0.72
N PRO A 49 14.41 -18.30 0.55
CA PRO A 49 15.49 -18.24 1.53
C PRO A 49 15.97 -16.82 1.85
N LEU A 50 15.80 -15.86 0.93
CA LEU A 50 16.11 -14.45 1.14
C LEU A 50 15.04 -13.68 1.92
N GLY A 51 13.81 -14.23 2.07
CA GLY A 51 12.71 -13.56 2.76
C GLY A 51 11.71 -12.86 1.84
N PHE A 52 11.90 -12.86 0.52
CA PHE A 52 10.85 -12.45 -0.43
C PHE A 52 9.74 -13.49 -0.47
N GLU A 53 8.53 -13.05 -0.78
CA GLU A 53 7.40 -13.95 -1.01
C GLU A 53 7.68 -14.85 -2.22
N ALA A 54 7.42 -16.17 -2.07
CA ALA A 54 7.62 -17.13 -3.15
C ALA A 54 6.54 -17.01 -4.24
N ASN A 55 6.84 -17.53 -5.42
CA ASN A 55 5.95 -17.54 -6.60
C ASN A 55 5.56 -16.14 -7.09
N GLN A 56 6.49 -15.21 -7.01
CA GLN A 56 6.38 -13.83 -7.50
C GLN A 56 7.40 -13.57 -8.60
N SER A 57 6.99 -12.97 -9.70
CA SER A 57 7.89 -12.51 -10.79
C SER A 57 8.73 -11.33 -10.34
N ASN A 58 8.15 -10.41 -9.57
CA ASN A 58 8.85 -9.31 -8.94
C ASN A 58 9.13 -9.63 -7.46
N PRO A 59 10.18 -9.06 -6.87
CA PRO A 59 10.39 -9.17 -5.43
C PRO A 59 9.23 -8.56 -4.65
N VAL A 60 8.63 -9.33 -3.74
CA VAL A 60 7.54 -8.90 -2.86
C VAL A 60 7.93 -9.17 -1.41
N ILE A 61 7.73 -8.19 -0.56
CA ILE A 61 7.88 -8.30 0.89
C ILE A 61 6.53 -8.04 1.55
N ILE A 62 6.13 -8.91 2.46
CA ILE A 62 4.94 -8.70 3.30
C ILE A 62 5.39 -8.02 4.60
N ILE A 63 4.99 -6.78 4.80
CA ILE A 63 5.32 -5.98 5.98
C ILE A 63 4.60 -6.53 7.21
N CYS A 64 3.29 -6.78 7.06
CA CYS A 64 2.49 -7.41 8.09
C CYS A 64 1.31 -8.16 7.47
N ASN A 65 0.87 -9.22 8.16
CA ASN A 65 -0.34 -9.96 7.81
C ASN A 65 -1.60 -9.39 8.48
N ASP A 66 -1.43 -8.52 9.47
CA ASP A 66 -2.49 -7.90 10.23
C ASP A 66 -2.09 -6.49 10.67
N ALA A 67 -2.60 -5.49 9.95
CA ALA A 67 -2.30 -4.09 10.20
C ALA A 67 -2.75 -3.61 11.59
N HIS A 68 -3.88 -4.13 12.12
CA HIS A 68 -4.33 -3.79 13.47
C HIS A 68 -3.35 -4.28 14.53
N ARG A 69 -2.90 -5.52 14.41
CA ARG A 69 -1.91 -6.08 15.31
C ARG A 69 -0.56 -5.37 15.18
N PHE A 70 -0.14 -5.09 13.96
CA PHE A 70 1.12 -4.41 13.66
C PHE A 70 1.17 -3.01 14.29
N ILE A 71 0.07 -2.25 14.25
CA ILE A 71 -0.03 -0.92 14.88
C ILE A 71 -0.29 -0.99 16.41
N GLY A 72 -0.38 -2.18 16.98
CA GLY A 72 -0.45 -2.41 18.44
C GLY A 72 -1.83 -2.67 19.02
N ASN A 73 -2.84 -3.04 18.22
CA ASN A 73 -4.07 -3.63 18.73
C ASN A 73 -3.83 -5.07 19.19
N SER A 74 -4.65 -5.57 20.13
CA SER A 74 -4.65 -6.99 20.46
C SER A 74 -5.15 -7.85 19.30
N GLU A 75 -4.92 -9.16 19.35
CA GLU A 75 -5.10 -10.08 18.22
C GLU A 75 -6.47 -10.00 17.52
N ASN A 76 -7.54 -9.82 18.30
CA ASN A 76 -8.91 -9.77 17.78
C ASN A 76 -9.51 -8.36 17.79
N ASP A 77 -8.74 -7.35 18.19
CA ASP A 77 -9.21 -5.97 18.25
C ASP A 77 -9.13 -5.35 16.84
N ARG A 78 -10.28 -4.98 16.30
CA ARG A 78 -10.46 -4.32 15.01
C ARG A 78 -10.94 -2.87 15.17
N SER A 79 -10.71 -2.28 16.31
CA SER A 79 -11.00 -0.87 16.55
C SER A 79 -10.16 0.02 15.65
N TYR A 80 -10.76 1.07 15.12
CA TYR A 80 -10.07 2.05 14.31
C TYR A 80 -8.90 2.69 15.06
N VAL A 81 -7.79 2.89 14.37
CA VAL A 81 -6.59 3.51 14.92
C VAL A 81 -6.29 4.77 14.12
N ASN A 82 -6.15 5.90 14.81
CA ASN A 82 -5.78 7.20 14.24
C ASN A 82 -6.68 7.68 13.09
N THR A 83 -7.98 7.34 13.13
CA THR A 83 -8.96 7.80 12.13
C THR A 83 -10.17 8.48 12.76
N LEU A 84 -10.39 8.38 14.06
CA LEU A 84 -11.46 9.04 14.79
C LEU A 84 -10.95 10.26 15.59
N ALA A 85 -11.71 11.35 15.60
CA ALA A 85 -11.28 12.62 16.19
C ALA A 85 -10.93 12.54 17.70
N ASN A 86 -11.65 11.72 18.45
CA ASN A 86 -11.47 11.58 19.91
C ASN A 86 -11.51 10.09 20.28
N ASN A 87 -10.50 9.37 19.84
CA ASN A 87 -10.43 7.93 20.10
C ASN A 87 -9.37 7.62 21.15
N SER A 88 -9.76 6.88 22.20
CA SER A 88 -8.82 6.34 23.18
C SER A 88 -7.83 5.30 22.59
N ASN A 89 -8.08 4.85 21.38
CA ASN A 89 -7.21 3.92 20.64
C ASN A 89 -6.23 4.62 19.68
N ASN A 90 -5.99 5.92 19.87
CA ASN A 90 -4.92 6.60 19.14
C ASN A 90 -3.55 6.07 19.59
N LYS A 91 -2.68 5.80 18.64
CA LYS A 91 -1.37 5.17 18.85
C LYS A 91 -0.28 5.89 18.09
N ASN A 92 0.94 5.74 18.56
CA ASN A 92 2.10 6.03 17.72
C ASN A 92 2.07 5.07 16.52
N GLY A 93 2.46 5.56 15.35
CA GLY A 93 2.55 4.71 14.16
C GLY A 93 3.53 3.54 14.35
N ALA A 94 3.27 2.41 13.70
CA ALA A 94 4.16 1.26 13.69
C ALA A 94 5.22 1.39 12.61
N LYS A 95 6.49 1.43 13.02
CA LYS A 95 7.65 1.59 12.13
C LYS A 95 8.08 0.24 11.58
N PHE A 96 8.55 0.26 10.34
CA PHE A 96 9.29 -0.84 9.74
C PHE A 96 10.54 -0.32 9.01
N GLU A 97 11.52 -1.17 8.93
CA GLU A 97 12.75 -0.92 8.17
C GLU A 97 13.08 -2.15 7.34
N ILE A 98 13.47 -1.94 6.10
CA ILE A 98 13.92 -2.98 5.19
C ILE A 98 15.28 -2.55 4.63
N SER A 99 16.28 -3.39 4.77
CA SER A 99 17.59 -3.19 4.19
C SER A 99 17.87 -4.28 3.16
N ILE A 100 18.17 -3.88 1.93
CA ILE A 100 18.40 -4.78 0.80
C ILE A 100 19.84 -4.57 0.32
N GLU A 101 20.66 -5.61 0.43
CA GLU A 101 22.01 -5.61 -0.12
C GLU A 101 22.00 -6.22 -1.52
N PHE A 102 22.56 -5.50 -2.49
CA PHE A 102 22.63 -5.92 -3.88
C PHE A 102 24.02 -6.43 -4.27
N ARG A 103 24.05 -7.34 -5.23
CA ARG A 103 25.29 -7.68 -5.94
C ARG A 103 25.88 -6.42 -6.55
N LYS A 104 27.22 -6.30 -6.49
CA LYS A 104 27.93 -5.12 -7.00
C LYS A 104 27.56 -4.85 -8.46
N GLY A 105 27.06 -3.64 -8.72
CA GLY A 105 26.71 -3.18 -10.05
C GLY A 105 25.39 -3.71 -10.62
N ALA A 106 24.65 -4.57 -9.89
CA ALA A 106 23.42 -5.19 -10.40
C ALA A 106 22.22 -4.23 -10.45
N VAL A 107 22.23 -3.16 -9.65
CA VAL A 107 21.13 -2.20 -9.53
C VAL A 107 21.68 -0.78 -9.54
N GLN A 108 21.00 0.12 -10.24
CA GLN A 108 21.36 1.54 -10.32
C GLN A 108 20.42 2.38 -9.47
N PRO A 109 20.79 3.60 -9.04
CA PRO A 109 19.91 4.47 -8.24
C PRO A 109 18.55 4.75 -8.89
N LYS A 110 18.49 4.84 -10.21
CA LYS A 110 17.24 5.04 -10.97
C LYS A 110 16.25 3.87 -10.83
N ASP A 111 16.74 2.67 -10.56
CA ASP A 111 15.94 1.46 -10.40
C ASP A 111 15.28 1.37 -9.01
N LEU A 112 15.66 2.28 -8.10
CA LEU A 112 15.21 2.36 -6.70
C LEU A 112 14.37 3.61 -6.41
N ASN A 113 13.89 4.30 -7.45
CA ASN A 113 13.04 5.48 -7.24
C ASN A 113 11.64 5.09 -6.77
N ILE A 114 10.90 6.05 -6.23
CA ILE A 114 9.56 5.83 -5.64
C ILE A 114 8.55 5.20 -6.62
N ASN A 115 8.68 5.46 -7.92
CA ASN A 115 7.79 4.88 -8.94
C ASN A 115 8.10 3.40 -9.23
N GLN A 116 9.14 2.84 -8.64
CA GLN A 116 9.46 1.41 -8.68
C GLN A 116 9.03 0.68 -7.40
N LEU A 117 8.35 1.38 -6.50
CA LEU A 117 7.77 0.86 -5.28
C LEU A 117 6.25 0.85 -5.40
N ASP A 118 5.66 -0.31 -5.29
CA ASP A 118 4.22 -0.49 -5.25
C ASP A 118 3.82 -1.01 -3.88
N VAL A 119 3.22 -0.14 -3.08
CA VAL A 119 2.71 -0.48 -1.75
C VAL A 119 1.26 -0.91 -1.90
N PHE A 120 0.91 -2.07 -1.36
CA PHE A 120 -0.43 -2.62 -1.51
C PHE A 120 -0.99 -3.20 -0.22
N ILE A 121 -2.32 -3.26 -0.17
CA ILE A 121 -3.09 -3.85 0.92
C ILE A 121 -3.57 -5.23 0.50
N ILE A 122 -3.49 -6.21 1.40
CA ILE A 122 -4.13 -7.52 1.27
C ILE A 122 -5.44 -7.45 2.06
N SER A 123 -6.57 -7.35 1.35
CA SER A 123 -7.89 -7.21 1.98
C SER A 123 -8.57 -8.56 2.24
N LYS A 124 -8.08 -9.62 1.63
CA LYS A 124 -8.51 -11.00 1.84
C LYS A 124 -7.37 -11.94 1.49
N GLU A 125 -7.00 -12.79 2.43
CA GLU A 125 -5.98 -13.80 2.22
C GLU A 125 -6.41 -14.84 1.17
N ALA A 126 -5.44 -15.48 0.54
CA ALA A 126 -5.68 -16.59 -0.37
C ALA A 126 -6.28 -17.79 0.39
N SER A 127 -7.08 -18.56 -0.30
CA SER A 127 -7.52 -19.88 0.13
C SER A 127 -7.08 -20.92 -0.92
N SER A 128 -7.27 -22.22 -0.63
CA SER A 128 -6.90 -23.28 -1.55
C SER A 128 -7.51 -23.18 -2.97
N LYS A 129 -8.54 -22.36 -3.15
CA LYS A 129 -9.26 -22.19 -4.42
C LYS A 129 -9.29 -20.77 -4.96
N ILE A 130 -8.85 -19.78 -4.17
CA ILE A 130 -9.01 -18.34 -4.51
C ILE A 130 -7.70 -17.64 -4.21
N LYS A 131 -7.16 -16.93 -5.18
CA LYS A 131 -6.04 -16.02 -4.99
C LYS A 131 -6.45 -14.89 -4.01
N ARG A 132 -5.47 -14.27 -3.36
CA ARG A 132 -5.72 -13.18 -2.39
C ARG A 132 -6.27 -11.93 -3.10
N THR A 133 -7.08 -11.17 -2.38
CA THR A 133 -7.55 -9.88 -2.86
C THR A 133 -6.57 -8.79 -2.45
N GLU A 134 -6.02 -8.11 -3.43
CA GLU A 134 -5.06 -7.02 -3.27
C GLU A 134 -5.68 -5.70 -3.70
N ILE A 135 -5.24 -4.61 -3.07
CA ILE A 135 -5.57 -3.23 -3.45
C ILE A 135 -4.25 -2.48 -3.56
N HIS A 136 -3.91 -2.09 -4.78
CA HIS A 136 -2.69 -1.37 -5.10
C HIS A 136 -2.95 0.11 -5.35
N VAL A 137 -1.90 0.88 -5.41
CA VAL A 137 -1.94 2.24 -5.94
C VAL A 137 -2.36 2.18 -7.42
N ALA A 138 -3.17 3.14 -7.85
CA ALA A 138 -3.68 3.15 -9.21
C ALA A 138 -2.55 3.12 -10.25
N GLY A 139 -2.70 2.26 -11.25
CA GLY A 139 -1.74 2.06 -12.33
C GLY A 139 -0.73 0.94 -12.11
N TYR A 140 -0.57 0.42 -10.89
CA TYR A 140 0.27 -0.75 -10.64
C TYR A 140 -0.53 -2.04 -10.83
N ALA A 141 0.07 -3.01 -11.51
CA ALA A 141 -0.53 -4.33 -11.68
C ALA A 141 -0.51 -5.11 -10.35
N PRO A 142 -1.49 -6.00 -10.11
CA PRO A 142 -1.44 -6.88 -8.96
C PRO A 142 -0.21 -7.79 -9.00
N THR A 143 0.15 -8.34 -7.85
CA THR A 143 1.19 -9.38 -7.81
C THR A 143 0.70 -10.68 -8.50
N ASP A 144 1.61 -11.63 -8.72
CA ASP A 144 1.23 -12.93 -9.31
C ASP A 144 0.23 -13.73 -8.44
N LEU A 145 0.15 -13.40 -7.15
CA LEU A 145 -0.82 -13.99 -6.22
C LEU A 145 -2.13 -13.19 -6.11
N GLY A 146 -2.22 -12.04 -6.76
CA GLY A 146 -3.41 -11.20 -6.78
C GLY A 146 -4.58 -11.80 -7.55
N ASN A 147 -5.80 -11.63 -7.05
CA ASN A 147 -7.02 -12.10 -7.67
C ASN A 147 -7.58 -11.07 -8.66
N THR A 148 -7.38 -11.30 -9.94
CA THR A 148 -7.90 -10.44 -11.01
C THR A 148 -9.35 -10.72 -11.40
N LYS A 149 -10.01 -11.71 -10.81
CA LYS A 149 -11.41 -12.04 -11.12
C LYS A 149 -12.41 -10.97 -10.69
N LEU A 150 -11.97 -10.05 -9.82
CA LEU A 150 -12.77 -8.91 -9.38
C LEU A 150 -12.65 -7.70 -10.30
N PHE A 151 -11.73 -7.73 -11.24
CA PHE A 151 -11.52 -6.62 -12.18
C PHE A 151 -12.74 -6.43 -13.10
N GLY A 152 -13.10 -5.18 -13.32
CA GLY A 152 -14.23 -4.78 -14.13
C GLY A 152 -15.61 -5.09 -13.52
N GLN A 153 -15.67 -5.43 -12.22
CA GLN A 153 -16.93 -5.70 -11.54
C GLN A 153 -17.42 -4.49 -10.74
N GLY A 154 -18.74 -4.27 -10.75
CA GLY A 154 -19.35 -3.15 -10.03
C GLY A 154 -18.83 -1.80 -10.55
N ASN A 155 -18.25 -1.01 -9.68
CA ASN A 155 -17.69 0.30 -10.01
C ASN A 155 -16.18 0.25 -10.37
N ASP A 156 -15.55 -0.91 -10.35
CA ASP A 156 -14.16 -1.07 -10.74
C ASP A 156 -14.02 -1.16 -12.27
N LYS A 157 -13.10 -0.39 -12.85
CA LYS A 157 -12.79 -0.47 -14.28
C LYS A 157 -11.44 -1.13 -14.56
N SER A 158 -10.83 -1.78 -13.58
CA SER A 158 -9.56 -2.46 -13.76
C SER A 158 -9.64 -3.51 -14.88
N SER A 159 -8.63 -3.55 -15.71
CA SER A 159 -8.49 -4.48 -16.84
C SER A 159 -7.02 -4.77 -17.07
N ALA A 160 -6.65 -6.04 -17.04
CA ALA A 160 -5.28 -6.46 -17.36
C ALA A 160 -4.96 -6.24 -18.85
N GLU A 161 -5.93 -6.42 -19.74
CA GLU A 161 -5.79 -6.21 -21.18
C GLU A 161 -5.53 -4.72 -21.50
N ALA A 162 -6.30 -3.81 -20.88
CA ALA A 162 -6.15 -2.38 -21.03
C ALA A 162 -5.01 -1.79 -20.18
N LYS A 163 -4.32 -2.60 -19.37
CA LYS A 163 -3.31 -2.15 -18.38
C LYS A 163 -3.82 -1.02 -17.49
N CYS A 164 -5.10 -1.07 -17.15
CA CYS A 164 -5.76 -0.14 -16.25
C CYS A 164 -6.00 -0.86 -14.92
N TYR A 165 -5.46 -0.36 -13.84
CA TYR A 165 -5.51 -1.06 -12.56
C TYR A 165 -5.94 -0.13 -11.43
N TYR A 166 -6.82 -0.63 -10.57
CA TYR A 166 -7.25 -0.03 -9.32
C TYR A 166 -7.83 1.38 -9.44
N LEU A 167 -8.65 1.55 -10.48
CA LEU A 167 -9.45 2.75 -10.71
C LEU A 167 -10.94 2.38 -10.79
N SER A 168 -11.79 3.27 -10.29
CA SER A 168 -13.22 3.19 -10.51
C SER A 168 -13.62 3.69 -11.91
N SER A 169 -14.87 3.45 -12.31
CA SER A 169 -15.48 3.99 -13.54
C SER A 169 -15.40 5.53 -13.61
N GLU A 170 -15.34 6.20 -12.46
CA GLU A 170 -15.20 7.66 -12.33
C GLU A 170 -13.73 8.12 -12.22
N ASN A 171 -12.75 7.26 -12.49
CA ASN A 171 -11.32 7.48 -12.29
C ASN A 171 -10.88 7.69 -10.84
N LEU A 172 -11.69 7.34 -9.85
CA LEU A 172 -11.27 7.37 -8.47
C LEU A 172 -10.29 6.21 -8.21
N ALA A 173 -9.14 6.53 -7.65
CA ALA A 173 -8.15 5.54 -7.28
C ALA A 173 -8.55 4.78 -6.01
N TRP A 174 -8.27 3.47 -5.96
CA TRP A 174 -8.41 2.66 -4.76
C TRP A 174 -7.27 2.86 -3.76
N GLY A 175 -6.09 3.27 -4.23
CA GLY A 175 -4.94 3.68 -3.45
C GLY A 175 -4.29 4.92 -4.04
N ILE A 176 -3.81 5.84 -3.20
CA ILE A 176 -3.22 7.12 -3.61
C ILE A 176 -1.88 7.28 -2.92
N VAL A 177 -0.86 7.70 -3.68
CA VAL A 177 0.42 8.20 -3.15
C VAL A 177 0.41 9.72 -3.16
N ILE A 178 0.75 10.33 -2.05
CA ILE A 178 0.87 11.77 -1.89
C ILE A 178 2.33 12.10 -1.53
N PRO A 179 2.98 13.05 -2.22
CA PRO A 179 4.43 13.26 -2.14
C PRO A 179 4.90 14.03 -0.89
N THR A 180 4.01 14.31 0.04
CA THR A 180 4.28 15.09 1.25
C THR A 180 3.41 14.60 2.41
N GLU A 181 3.57 15.21 3.58
CA GLU A 181 2.66 14.96 4.70
C GLU A 181 1.20 15.22 4.30
N PHE A 182 0.33 14.33 4.74
CA PHE A 182 -1.08 14.34 4.40
C PHE A 182 -1.94 14.16 5.63
N ALA A 183 -2.84 15.12 5.86
CA ALA A 183 -3.85 15.02 6.89
C ALA A 183 -5.04 14.20 6.37
N TRP A 184 -5.05 12.90 6.64
CA TRP A 184 -6.12 12.03 6.11
C TRP A 184 -7.50 12.36 6.71
N PRO A 185 -8.58 12.19 5.93
CA PRO A 185 -9.93 12.42 6.42
C PRO A 185 -10.24 11.56 7.65
N LEU A 186 -11.02 12.12 8.58
CA LEU A 186 -11.59 11.35 9.68
C LEU A 186 -12.46 10.20 9.14
N GLU A 187 -12.60 9.15 9.95
CA GLU A 187 -13.50 8.04 9.67
C GLU A 187 -14.91 8.55 9.36
N TYR A 188 -15.58 7.91 8.41
CA TYR A 188 -16.90 8.31 7.89
C TYR A 188 -16.96 9.67 7.18
N LYS A 189 -15.82 10.31 6.93
CA LYS A 189 -15.75 11.55 6.13
C LYS A 189 -15.31 11.23 4.71
N ASN A 190 -16.09 11.67 3.76
CA ASN A 190 -15.78 11.47 2.36
C ASN A 190 -14.69 12.44 1.92
N ILE A 191 -13.60 11.94 1.36
CA ILE A 191 -12.48 12.74 0.86
C ILE A 191 -12.93 13.83 -0.12
N LYS A 192 -13.95 13.56 -0.94
CA LYS A 192 -14.53 14.53 -1.89
C LYS A 192 -15.10 15.78 -1.18
N ASN A 193 -15.53 15.62 0.07
CA ASN A 193 -16.11 16.71 0.86
C ASN A 193 -15.06 17.37 1.76
N VAL A 194 -14.03 16.63 2.17
CA VAL A 194 -12.96 17.13 3.03
C VAL A 194 -11.99 17.99 2.23
N TYR A 195 -11.64 17.55 1.03
CA TYR A 195 -10.72 18.22 0.11
C TYR A 195 -11.48 18.70 -1.13
N THR A 196 -11.79 19.99 -1.18
CA THR A 196 -12.67 20.59 -2.19
C THR A 196 -12.18 20.41 -3.63
N ASN A 197 -10.87 20.40 -3.83
CA ASN A 197 -10.26 20.27 -5.17
C ASN A 197 -10.00 18.81 -5.59
N PHE A 198 -10.29 17.83 -4.72
CA PHE A 198 -10.03 16.43 -4.99
C PHE A 198 -10.77 15.92 -6.24
N VAL A 199 -12.06 16.25 -6.37
CA VAL A 199 -12.87 15.80 -7.52
C VAL A 199 -12.35 16.40 -8.82
N SER A 200 -12.01 17.69 -8.83
CA SER A 200 -11.46 18.37 -10.01
C SER A 200 -10.12 17.76 -10.43
N TRP A 201 -9.26 17.43 -9.46
CA TRP A 201 -8.02 16.72 -9.71
C TRP A 201 -8.27 15.36 -10.38
N VAL A 202 -9.19 14.56 -9.83
CA VAL A 202 -9.54 13.24 -10.38
C VAL A 202 -10.11 13.35 -11.79
N THR A 203 -11.09 14.23 -12.01
CA THR A 203 -11.77 14.37 -13.31
C THR A 203 -10.83 14.88 -14.40
N SER A 204 -9.83 15.70 -14.05
CA SER A 204 -8.79 16.13 -14.98
C SER A 204 -7.74 15.04 -15.30
N GLY A 205 -7.84 13.86 -14.69
CA GLY A 205 -6.83 12.81 -14.78
C GLY A 205 -5.50 13.21 -14.12
N GLY A 206 -5.56 13.97 -13.02
CA GLY A 206 -4.39 14.42 -12.26
C GLY A 206 -3.65 15.62 -12.86
N LYS A 207 -4.24 16.29 -13.85
CA LYS A 207 -3.60 17.41 -14.55
C LYS A 207 -3.79 18.75 -13.85
N GLU A 208 -4.99 18.98 -13.30
CA GLU A 208 -5.36 20.20 -12.59
C GLU A 208 -5.33 19.97 -11.07
N TYR A 209 -5.23 21.03 -10.30
CA TYR A 209 -5.23 20.98 -8.82
C TYR A 209 -4.28 19.93 -8.26
N LYS A 210 -3.05 19.89 -8.74
CA LYS A 210 -2.04 18.89 -8.32
C LYS A 210 -1.68 18.98 -6.84
N ASP A 211 -2.00 20.10 -6.21
CA ASP A 211 -1.86 20.43 -4.79
C ASP A 211 -3.17 20.28 -4.01
N TRP A 212 -4.16 19.55 -4.53
CA TRP A 212 -5.50 19.38 -3.95
C TRP A 212 -5.48 18.97 -2.46
N TYR A 213 -4.43 18.30 -2.03
CA TYR A 213 -4.24 17.78 -0.68
C TYR A 213 -3.77 18.84 0.34
N THR A 214 -3.47 20.06 -0.09
CA THR A 214 -2.97 21.13 0.79
C THR A 214 -4.08 21.90 1.50
N VAL A 215 -5.32 21.86 0.99
CA VAL A 215 -6.45 22.63 1.53
C VAL A 215 -7.61 21.70 1.85
N HIS A 216 -7.99 21.67 3.13
CA HIS A 216 -9.10 20.85 3.65
C HIS A 216 -10.01 21.66 4.59
N ASN A 217 -11.23 21.16 4.83
CA ASN A 217 -12.24 21.81 5.68
C ASN A 217 -12.08 21.53 7.19
N GLY A 218 -10.99 20.96 7.63
CA GLY A 218 -10.71 20.64 9.03
C GLY A 218 -11.24 19.28 9.52
N GLN A 219 -11.98 18.52 8.72
CA GLN A 219 -12.46 17.17 9.06
C GLN A 219 -11.39 16.11 8.79
N VAL A 220 -10.20 16.34 9.29
CA VAL A 220 -9.01 15.48 9.16
C VAL A 220 -8.53 15.04 10.52
N PHE A 221 -7.81 13.92 10.55
CA PHE A 221 -7.14 13.47 11.76
C PHE A 221 -6.01 14.46 12.11
N LYS A 222 -5.90 14.77 13.38
CA LYS A 222 -4.82 15.60 13.96
C LYS A 222 -4.06 14.74 14.96
N GLU A 223 -2.77 14.64 14.72
CA GLU A 223 -1.84 14.03 15.67
C GLU A 223 -1.75 14.82 16.98
#